data_bd5671eec6edc6019c06cc6112f0fc60
#
_entry.id   bd5671eec6edc6019c06cc6112f0fc60
#
_cell.length_a   1.000
_cell.length_b   1.000
_cell.length_c   1.000
_cell.angle_alpha   90.00
_cell.angle_beta   90.00
_cell.angle_gamma   90.00
#
_symmetry.space_group_name_H-M   'P 1'
#
loop_
_entity.id
_entity.type
_entity.pdbx_description
1 polymer ?
#
loop_
_entity_poly.entity_id
_entity_poly.type
_entity_poly.pdbx_seq_one_letter_code
_entity_poly.pdbx_strand_id
1 'polypeptide(L)'
;MIDIPEQISTAWTAVALVAFLLKHFLADFLFQTDWMAEGKERPTGWMLPLAAHAGLHGAMTGALFACVSPPLAWLGLLDAAIHAFIDRMKNNAARRAKLTPRQTTFWWLFGADQTLHHLTHTGLAILLAGAASVG
;
A
#
# COMPACT_ATOMS: atom_id res chain seq x y z
N MET A 1 -6.64 -13.18 -17.38
CA MET A 1 -7.23 -11.83 -17.48
C MET A 1 -7.96 -11.58 -16.17
N ILE A 2 -7.84 -10.41 -15.58
CA ILE A 2 -8.62 -10.06 -14.37
C ILE A 2 -10.00 -9.64 -14.89
N ASP A 3 -11.00 -10.46 -14.60
CA ASP A 3 -12.39 -10.16 -14.96
C ASP A 3 -13.08 -9.56 -13.73
N ILE A 4 -13.56 -8.33 -13.86
CA ILE A 4 -14.32 -7.66 -12.81
C ILE A 4 -15.79 -7.84 -13.16
N PRO A 5 -16.57 -8.56 -12.33
CA PRO A 5 -17.98 -8.78 -12.61
C PRO A 5 -18.75 -7.45 -12.61
N GLU A 6 -19.81 -7.36 -13.42
CA GLU A 6 -20.68 -6.16 -13.47
C GLU A 6 -21.36 -5.88 -12.12
N GLN A 7 -21.55 -6.92 -11.31
CA GLN A 7 -22.13 -6.81 -9.97
C GLN A 7 -21.16 -7.36 -8.95
N ILE A 8 -20.78 -6.54 -8.01
CA ILE A 8 -19.93 -6.90 -6.88
C ILE A 8 -20.78 -6.87 -5.61
N SER A 9 -20.66 -7.90 -4.76
CA SER A 9 -21.33 -7.94 -3.46
C SER A 9 -20.94 -6.73 -2.60
N THR A 10 -21.95 -6.00 -2.13
CA THR A 10 -21.72 -4.87 -1.19
C THR A 10 -21.05 -5.35 0.10
N ALA A 11 -21.40 -6.53 0.59
CA ALA A 11 -20.79 -7.11 1.79
C ALA A 11 -19.30 -7.39 1.56
N TRP A 12 -18.95 -8.03 0.44
CA TRP A 12 -17.54 -8.26 0.10
C TRP A 12 -16.77 -6.98 -0.14
N THR A 13 -17.39 -5.97 -0.75
CA THR A 13 -16.76 -4.65 -0.93
C THR A 13 -16.43 -4.01 0.43
N ALA A 14 -17.37 -4.00 1.37
CA ALA A 14 -17.14 -3.47 2.70
C ALA A 14 -16.04 -4.23 3.45
N VAL A 15 -16.07 -5.57 3.42
CA VAL A 15 -15.05 -6.42 4.07
C VAL A 15 -13.66 -6.16 3.47
N ALA A 16 -13.56 -6.11 2.14
CA ALA A 16 -12.29 -5.88 1.46
C ALA A 16 -11.72 -4.49 1.78
N LEU A 17 -12.54 -3.44 1.75
CA LEU A 17 -12.11 -2.08 2.09
C LEU A 17 -11.59 -2.00 3.54
N VAL A 18 -12.32 -2.60 4.49
CA VAL A 18 -11.88 -2.65 5.89
C VAL A 18 -10.59 -3.45 6.03
N ALA A 19 -10.47 -4.61 5.37
CA ALA A 19 -9.26 -5.42 5.41
C ALA A 19 -8.03 -4.66 4.90
N PHE A 20 -8.15 -3.95 3.78
CA PHE A 20 -7.05 -3.15 3.24
C PHE A 20 -6.71 -1.93 4.11
N LEU A 21 -7.71 -1.30 4.73
CA LEU A 21 -7.49 -0.21 5.69
C LEU A 21 -6.71 -0.69 6.92
N LEU A 22 -7.16 -1.80 7.51
CA LEU A 22 -6.48 -2.41 8.66
C LEU A 22 -5.08 -2.90 8.29
N LYS A 23 -4.92 -3.56 7.14
CA LYS A 23 -3.62 -3.99 6.61
C LYS A 23 -2.66 -2.81 6.51
N HIS A 24 -3.10 -1.68 5.96
CA HIS A 24 -2.28 -0.49 5.83
C HIS A 24 -1.84 0.05 7.20
N PHE A 25 -2.77 0.17 8.13
CA PHE A 25 -2.46 0.59 9.50
C PHE A 25 -1.45 -0.35 10.19
N LEU A 26 -1.66 -1.67 10.08
CA LEU A 26 -0.76 -2.64 10.68
C LEU A 26 0.66 -2.56 10.09
N ALA A 27 0.77 -2.43 8.78
CA ALA A 27 2.05 -2.39 8.10
C ALA A 27 2.83 -1.09 8.40
N ASP A 28 2.15 0.07 8.42
CA ASP A 28 2.80 1.36 8.60
C ASP A 28 3.10 1.72 10.06
N PHE A 29 2.28 1.21 11.00
CA PHE A 29 2.37 1.66 12.39
C PHE A 29 2.75 0.57 13.39
N LEU A 30 2.35 -0.70 13.15
CA LEU A 30 2.69 -1.79 14.08
C LEU A 30 3.92 -2.57 13.66
N PHE A 31 4.05 -2.87 12.39
CA PHE A 31 5.11 -3.77 11.89
C PHE A 31 6.28 -3.02 11.24
N GLN A 32 6.13 -1.74 10.97
CA GLN A 32 7.23 -0.91 10.50
C GLN A 32 8.22 -0.68 11.65
N THR A 33 9.44 -1.17 11.50
CA THR A 33 10.52 -0.92 12.47
C THR A 33 11.16 0.45 12.24
N ASP A 34 11.85 0.99 13.25
CA ASP A 34 12.60 2.25 13.13
C ASP A 34 13.62 2.17 11.99
N TRP A 35 14.27 1.01 11.80
CA TRP A 35 15.18 0.79 10.68
C TRP A 35 14.50 0.95 9.31
N MET A 36 13.27 0.45 9.15
CA MET A 36 12.49 0.63 7.91
C MET A 36 12.07 2.09 7.74
N ALA A 37 11.53 2.70 8.79
CA ALA A 37 11.00 4.06 8.75
C ALA A 37 12.08 5.08 8.41
N GLU A 38 13.17 5.09 9.17
CA GLU A 38 14.28 6.02 8.97
C GLU A 38 15.12 5.65 7.75
N GLY A 39 15.31 4.35 7.52
CA GLY A 39 16.18 3.85 6.45
C GLY A 39 15.66 4.19 5.06
N LYS A 40 14.35 4.06 4.82
CA LYS A 40 13.73 4.34 3.51
C LYS A 40 13.78 5.82 3.12
N GLU A 41 13.99 6.72 4.08
CA GLU A 41 14.08 8.17 3.84
C GLU A 41 15.50 8.65 3.51
N ARG A 42 16.50 7.83 3.75
CA ARG A 42 17.92 8.18 3.54
C ARG A 42 18.23 8.53 2.08
N PRO A 43 19.21 9.42 1.84
CA PRO A 43 19.68 9.71 0.47
C PRO A 43 20.39 8.50 -0.15
N THR A 44 21.10 7.71 0.67
CA THR A 44 21.84 6.50 0.28
C THR A 44 21.50 5.34 1.21
N GLY A 45 21.65 4.09 0.74
CA GLY A 45 21.35 2.90 1.56
C GLY A 45 19.86 2.69 1.85
N TRP A 46 18.98 3.35 1.13
CA TRP A 46 17.52 3.32 1.32
C TRP A 46 16.85 2.09 0.72
N MET A 47 17.51 1.40 -0.21
CA MET A 47 16.87 0.35 -1.02
C MET A 47 16.39 -0.83 -0.17
N LEU A 48 17.24 -1.33 0.74
CA LEU A 48 16.89 -2.49 1.55
C LEU A 48 15.80 -2.18 2.61
N PRO A 49 15.86 -1.07 3.37
CA PRO A 49 14.75 -0.69 4.25
C PRO A 49 13.44 -0.45 3.51
N LEU A 50 13.48 0.19 2.34
CA LEU A 50 12.29 0.42 1.51
C LEU A 50 11.73 -0.89 0.97
N ALA A 51 12.59 -1.79 0.46
CA ALA A 51 12.17 -3.10 -0.02
C ALA A 51 11.55 -3.96 1.08
N ALA A 52 12.10 -3.92 2.30
CA ALA A 52 11.54 -4.62 3.45
C ALA A 52 10.16 -4.08 3.82
N HIS A 53 10.00 -2.75 3.89
CA HIS A 53 8.74 -2.10 4.18
C HIS A 53 7.67 -2.38 3.11
N ALA A 54 7.98 -2.12 1.85
CA ALA A 54 7.07 -2.38 0.73
C ALA A 54 6.78 -3.88 0.56
N GLY A 55 7.77 -4.73 0.81
CA GLY A 55 7.62 -6.19 0.81
C GLY A 55 6.63 -6.67 1.88
N LEU A 56 6.61 -6.05 3.05
CA LEU A 56 5.62 -6.33 4.09
C LEU A 56 4.21 -6.01 3.60
N HIS A 57 4.00 -4.85 2.97
CA HIS A 57 2.71 -4.49 2.35
C HIS A 57 2.30 -5.50 1.29
N GLY A 58 3.22 -5.86 0.40
CA GLY A 58 2.97 -6.84 -0.65
C GLY A 58 2.67 -8.24 -0.13
N ALA A 59 3.38 -8.69 0.90
CA ALA A 59 3.13 -9.99 1.54
C ALA A 59 1.73 -10.06 2.16
N MET A 60 1.31 -9.00 2.86
CA MET A 60 -0.03 -8.93 3.45
C MET A 60 -1.12 -8.88 2.37
N THR A 61 -0.92 -8.11 1.30
CA THR A 61 -1.84 -8.08 0.14
C THR A 61 -1.90 -9.44 -0.55
N GLY A 62 -0.75 -10.07 -0.80
CA GLY A 62 -0.68 -11.42 -1.37
C GLY A 62 -1.42 -12.45 -0.52
N ALA A 63 -1.29 -12.37 0.81
CA ALA A 63 -2.02 -13.25 1.73
C ALA A 63 -3.54 -13.04 1.66
N LEU A 64 -4.03 -11.79 1.59
CA LEU A 64 -5.46 -11.51 1.42
C LEU A 64 -6.01 -12.13 0.13
N PHE A 65 -5.30 -11.96 -0.98
CA PHE A 65 -5.68 -12.58 -2.25
C PHE A 65 -5.56 -14.10 -2.21
N ALA A 66 -4.53 -14.64 -1.59
CA ALA A 66 -4.37 -16.10 -1.47
C ALA A 66 -5.52 -16.77 -0.72
N CYS A 67 -6.11 -16.08 0.26
CA CYS A 67 -7.29 -16.58 1.00
C CYS A 67 -8.58 -16.58 0.16
N VAL A 68 -8.71 -15.68 -0.82
CA VAL A 68 -9.96 -15.50 -1.59
C VAL A 68 -9.83 -16.05 -3.01
N SER A 69 -8.75 -15.74 -3.67
CA SER A 69 -8.45 -16.15 -5.05
C SER A 69 -6.94 -16.35 -5.22
N PRO A 70 -6.41 -17.55 -4.92
CA PRO A 70 -4.97 -17.83 -4.96
C PRO A 70 -4.28 -17.44 -6.27
N PRO A 71 -4.90 -17.59 -7.46
CA PRO A 71 -4.28 -17.15 -8.71
C PRO A 71 -3.97 -15.64 -8.79
N LEU A 72 -4.60 -14.82 -7.92
CA LEU A 72 -4.40 -13.37 -7.86
C LEU A 72 -3.40 -12.95 -6.77
N ALA A 73 -2.81 -13.88 -6.02
CA ALA A 73 -1.85 -13.55 -4.95
C ALA A 73 -0.64 -12.75 -5.43
N TRP A 74 -0.27 -12.85 -6.73
CA TRP A 74 0.79 -12.04 -7.35
C TRP A 74 0.52 -10.52 -7.30
N LEU A 75 -0.74 -10.09 -7.10
CA LEU A 75 -1.07 -8.68 -6.91
C LEU A 75 -0.37 -8.09 -5.67
N GLY A 76 0.08 -8.92 -4.74
CA GLY A 76 0.97 -8.50 -3.66
C GLY A 76 2.30 -7.93 -4.16
N LEU A 77 2.87 -8.47 -5.23
CA LEU A 77 4.10 -7.93 -5.84
C LEU A 77 3.83 -6.58 -6.51
N LEU A 78 2.67 -6.43 -7.13
CA LEU A 78 2.24 -5.16 -7.71
C LEU A 78 2.05 -4.10 -6.63
N ASP A 79 1.38 -4.45 -5.52
CA ASP A 79 1.22 -3.55 -4.37
C ASP A 79 2.58 -3.12 -3.81
N ALA A 80 3.51 -4.05 -3.59
CA ALA A 80 4.85 -3.75 -3.13
C ALA A 80 5.59 -2.77 -4.06
N ALA A 81 5.50 -2.98 -5.37
CA ALA A 81 6.16 -2.11 -6.36
C ALA A 81 5.57 -0.70 -6.36
N ILE A 82 4.24 -0.58 -6.36
CA ILE A 82 3.54 0.71 -6.33
C ILE A 82 3.83 1.43 -5.00
N HIS A 83 3.78 0.70 -3.88
CA HIS A 83 4.05 1.24 -2.55
C HIS A 83 5.48 1.80 -2.46
N ALA A 84 6.48 1.02 -2.89
CA ALA A 84 7.87 1.46 -2.93
C ALA A 84 8.06 2.71 -3.81
N PHE A 85 7.39 2.76 -4.95
CA PHE A 85 7.46 3.90 -5.86
C PHE A 85 6.89 5.18 -5.21
N ILE A 86 5.70 5.10 -4.61
CA ILE A 86 5.05 6.24 -3.95
C ILE A 86 5.93 6.76 -2.80
N ASP A 87 6.37 5.86 -1.90
CA ASP A 87 7.25 6.21 -0.78
C ASP A 87 8.53 6.89 -1.25
N ARG A 88 9.17 6.35 -2.29
CA ARG A 88 10.41 6.92 -2.81
C ARG A 88 10.21 8.29 -3.43
N MET A 89 9.13 8.48 -4.17
CA MET A 89 8.79 9.78 -4.77
C MET A 89 8.54 10.83 -3.69
N LYS A 90 7.76 10.49 -2.66
CA LYS A 90 7.49 11.37 -1.51
C LYS A 90 8.80 11.75 -0.79
N ASN A 91 9.64 10.76 -0.48
CA ASN A 91 10.89 11.00 0.23
C ASN A 91 11.87 11.87 -0.58
N ASN A 92 11.94 11.65 -1.89
CA ASN A 92 12.75 12.48 -2.79
C ASN A 92 12.23 13.93 -2.86
N ALA A 93 10.91 14.11 -2.96
CA ALA A 93 10.29 15.43 -3.00
C ALA A 93 10.52 16.19 -1.69
N ALA A 94 10.28 15.55 -0.54
CA ALA A 94 10.50 16.13 0.78
C ALA A 94 11.95 16.58 0.98
N ARG A 95 12.91 15.72 0.59
CA ARG A 95 14.32 16.01 0.72
C ARG A 95 14.78 17.14 -0.20
N ARG A 96 14.37 17.13 -1.49
CA ARG A 96 14.74 18.19 -2.46
C ARG A 96 14.20 19.54 -2.05
N ALA A 97 12.97 19.60 -1.55
CA ALA A 97 12.34 20.83 -1.08
C ALA A 97 12.70 21.16 0.38
N LYS A 98 13.52 20.34 1.05
CA LYS A 98 13.93 20.51 2.47
C LYS A 98 12.73 20.70 3.40
N LEU A 99 11.65 19.92 3.15
CA LEU A 99 10.41 20.02 3.92
C LEU A 99 10.59 19.43 5.32
N THR A 100 9.99 20.12 6.28
CA THR A 100 9.92 19.66 7.68
C THR A 100 8.49 19.72 8.18
N PRO A 101 8.13 18.97 9.25
CA PRO A 101 6.78 19.00 9.81
C PRO A 101 6.29 20.39 10.29
N ARG A 102 7.19 21.38 10.35
CA ARG A 102 6.85 22.76 10.68
C ARG A 102 6.22 23.55 9.53
N GLN A 103 6.28 23.00 8.31
CA GLN A 103 5.82 23.65 7.08
C GLN A 103 4.49 23.02 6.62
N THR A 104 3.53 23.82 6.23
CA THR A 104 2.24 23.37 5.70
C THR A 104 2.40 22.45 4.47
N THR A 105 3.36 22.75 3.59
CA THR A 105 3.67 21.96 2.40
C THR A 105 4.13 20.54 2.72
N PHE A 106 4.76 20.29 3.87
CA PHE A 106 5.09 18.95 4.33
C PHE A 106 3.80 18.12 4.52
N TRP A 107 2.79 18.70 5.16
CA TRP A 107 1.51 18.03 5.40
C TRP A 107 0.71 17.80 4.14
N TRP A 108 0.80 18.68 3.16
CA TRP A 108 0.21 18.44 1.84
C TRP A 108 0.87 17.25 1.14
N LEU A 109 2.20 17.18 1.16
CA LEU A 109 2.93 16.07 0.58
C LEU A 109 2.63 14.75 1.31
N PHE A 110 2.58 14.78 2.64
CA PHE A 110 2.22 13.63 3.46
C PHE A 110 0.78 13.16 3.17
N GLY A 111 -0.18 14.09 3.07
CA GLY A 111 -1.56 13.78 2.72
C GLY A 111 -1.70 13.19 1.32
N ALA A 112 -0.98 13.73 0.34
CA ALA A 112 -0.95 13.18 -1.03
C ALA A 112 -0.38 11.76 -1.05
N ASP A 113 0.70 11.50 -0.32
CA ASP A 113 1.31 10.19 -0.15
C ASP A 113 0.28 9.17 0.40
N GLN A 114 -0.37 9.50 1.52
CA GLN A 114 -1.38 8.64 2.11
C GLN A 114 -2.58 8.40 1.18
N THR A 115 -3.02 9.45 0.48
CA THR A 115 -4.12 9.35 -0.49
C THR A 115 -3.78 8.39 -1.63
N LEU A 116 -2.58 8.46 -2.19
CA LEU A 116 -2.14 7.57 -3.27
C LEU A 116 -2.10 6.11 -2.80
N HIS A 117 -1.61 5.83 -1.59
CA HIS A 117 -1.66 4.50 -1.00
C HIS A 117 -3.10 3.99 -0.84
N HIS A 118 -4.00 4.82 -0.30
CA HIS A 118 -5.40 4.44 -0.13
C HIS A 118 -6.12 4.24 -1.46
N LEU A 119 -5.82 5.01 -2.51
CA LEU A 119 -6.37 4.80 -3.85
C LEU A 119 -5.91 3.45 -4.43
N THR A 120 -4.63 3.10 -4.28
CA THR A 120 -4.10 1.78 -4.68
C THR A 120 -4.83 0.67 -3.94
N HIS A 121 -4.95 0.78 -2.62
CA HIS A 121 -5.64 -0.21 -1.80
C HIS A 121 -7.14 -0.30 -2.10
N THR A 122 -7.79 0.81 -2.43
CA THR A 122 -9.20 0.82 -2.87
C THR A 122 -9.36 0.01 -4.16
N GLY A 123 -8.48 0.23 -5.14
CA GLY A 123 -8.48 -0.56 -6.38
C GLY A 123 -8.29 -2.06 -6.11
N LEU A 124 -7.31 -2.42 -5.26
CA LEU A 124 -7.06 -3.81 -4.88
C LEU A 124 -8.24 -4.42 -4.09
N ALA A 125 -8.88 -3.63 -3.23
CA ALA A 125 -10.07 -4.09 -2.49
C ALA A 125 -11.25 -4.38 -3.41
N ILE A 126 -11.46 -3.55 -4.44
CA ILE A 126 -12.50 -3.79 -5.46
C ILE A 126 -12.20 -5.08 -6.23
N LEU A 127 -10.94 -5.32 -6.62
CA LEU A 127 -10.53 -6.57 -7.28
C LEU A 127 -10.75 -7.79 -6.38
N LEU A 128 -10.41 -7.69 -5.09
CA LEU A 128 -10.62 -8.74 -4.11
C LEU A 128 -12.12 -9.06 -3.93
N ALA A 129 -12.93 -8.02 -3.79
CA ALA A 129 -14.38 -8.15 -3.65
C ALA A 129 -15.01 -8.74 -4.92
N GLY A 130 -14.55 -8.34 -6.10
CA GLY A 130 -14.97 -8.93 -7.38
C GLY A 130 -14.65 -10.41 -7.44
N ALA A 131 -13.43 -10.80 -7.12
CA ALA A 131 -13.03 -12.22 -7.09
C ALA A 131 -13.84 -13.03 -6.08
N ALA A 132 -14.15 -12.49 -4.91
CA ALA A 132 -14.98 -13.12 -3.90
C ALA A 132 -16.47 -13.23 -4.29
N SER A 133 -16.93 -12.40 -5.22
CA SER A 133 -18.35 -12.36 -5.64
C SER A 133 -18.69 -13.36 -6.73
N VAL A 134 -17.69 -13.94 -7.41
CA VAL A 134 -17.88 -14.96 -8.47
C VAL A 134 -17.62 -16.39 -7.98
N GLY A 135 -17.11 -16.56 -6.79
CA GLY A 135 -16.94 -17.87 -6.10
C GLY A 135 -18.11 -18.17 -5.21
#